data_67a5f9b889274e43b66fa5f090e66fab
#
_entry.id   67a5f9b889274e43b66fa5f090e66fab
#
_cell.length_a   1.000
_cell.length_b   1.000
_cell.length_c   1.000
_cell.angle_alpha   90.00
_cell.angle_beta   90.00
_cell.angle_gamma   90.00
#
_symmetry.space_group_name_H-M   'P 1'
#
loop_
_entity.id
_entity.type
_entity.pdbx_description
1 polymer ?
#
loop_
_entity_poly.entity_id
_entity_poly.type
_entity_poly.pdbx_seq_one_letter_code
_entity_poly.pdbx_strand_id
1 'polypeptide(L)'
;HSVTGPGGGAASSFTAPGHASQFTFKALNAGLYVYHCATAPVGMHVANGMYGLILVEPPEGMPKVDKEYYVMQGDFYTVGKYREKGVQPFDMQKAIDEKPTYRLFNGSEGALLGDKALKANVGDTVRLYVGNGGPNLVSSFHVIGEIFDKVYFEGGSKYQENVQTTLVPA
;
A
#
# COMPACT_ATOMS: atom_id res chain seq x y z
N HIS A 1 -2.99 -9.74 7.25
CA HIS A 1 -3.01 -11.16 7.66
C HIS A 1 -2.53 -11.37 9.09
N SER A 2 -1.60 -10.57 9.61
CA SER A 2 -1.11 -10.70 10.99
C SER A 2 -2.14 -10.43 12.08
N VAL A 3 -3.22 -9.76 11.75
CA VAL A 3 -4.36 -9.48 12.66
C VAL A 3 -5.56 -10.41 12.45
N THR A 4 -5.46 -11.40 11.60
CA THR A 4 -6.50 -12.44 11.44
C THR A 4 -6.46 -13.51 12.54
N GLY A 5 -5.44 -13.48 13.38
CA GLY A 5 -5.34 -14.32 14.56
C GLY A 5 -6.31 -13.96 15.68
N PRO A 6 -6.09 -14.43 16.92
CA PRO A 6 -7.04 -14.30 18.02
C PRO A 6 -7.50 -12.87 18.37
N GLY A 7 -6.73 -11.86 18.00
CA GLY A 7 -7.09 -10.46 18.27
C GLY A 7 -7.75 -9.73 17.13
N GLY A 8 -7.82 -10.31 15.94
CA GLY A 8 -8.22 -9.59 14.72
C GLY A 8 -9.08 -10.38 13.75
N GLY A 9 -9.72 -11.44 14.17
CA GLY A 9 -10.64 -12.18 13.32
C GLY A 9 -11.88 -11.36 12.93
N ALA A 10 -12.61 -11.82 11.90
CA ALA A 10 -13.78 -11.15 11.35
C ALA A 10 -14.81 -10.77 12.42
N ALA A 11 -15.05 -11.63 13.40
CA ALA A 11 -16.00 -11.38 14.49
C ALA A 11 -15.57 -10.22 15.41
N SER A 12 -14.27 -10.02 15.60
CA SER A 12 -13.73 -8.97 16.49
C SER A 12 -13.54 -7.63 15.79
N SER A 13 -13.34 -7.65 14.48
CA SER A 13 -12.99 -6.45 13.68
C SER A 13 -14.11 -5.96 12.78
N PHE A 14 -15.23 -6.70 12.69
CA PHE A 14 -16.37 -6.26 11.89
C PHE A 14 -16.99 -4.99 12.51
N THR A 15 -17.16 -3.96 11.68
CA THR A 15 -17.70 -2.69 12.10
C THR A 15 -18.76 -2.24 11.10
N ALA A 16 -20.01 -2.09 11.54
CA ALA A 16 -21.10 -1.59 10.72
C ALA A 16 -21.01 -0.06 10.56
N PRO A 17 -21.60 0.51 9.49
CA PRO A 17 -21.70 1.97 9.33
C PRO A 17 -22.27 2.67 10.59
N GLY A 18 -21.65 3.76 11.00
CA GLY A 18 -22.05 4.50 12.21
C GLY A 18 -21.61 3.90 13.55
N HIS A 19 -20.92 2.77 13.52
CA HIS A 19 -20.39 2.10 14.72
C HIS A 19 -18.87 2.13 14.75
N ALA A 20 -18.31 1.83 15.93
CA ALA A 20 -16.88 1.65 16.12
C ALA A 20 -16.61 0.32 16.83
N SER A 21 -15.55 -0.37 16.43
CA SER A 21 -15.04 -1.57 17.09
C SER A 21 -13.64 -1.30 17.60
N GLN A 22 -13.30 -1.89 18.74
CA GLN A 22 -11.96 -1.81 19.30
C GLN A 22 -11.46 -3.20 19.62
N PHE A 23 -10.24 -3.50 19.25
CA PHE A 23 -9.56 -4.75 19.58
C PHE A 23 -8.08 -4.48 19.82
N THR A 24 -7.44 -5.41 20.54
CA THR A 24 -6.02 -5.34 20.83
C THR A 24 -5.33 -6.57 20.27
N PHE A 25 -4.17 -6.39 19.68
CA PHE A 25 -3.33 -7.49 19.23
C PHE A 25 -1.87 -7.20 19.55
N LYS A 26 -1.06 -8.25 19.63
CA LYS A 26 0.38 -8.15 19.81
C LYS A 26 1.08 -8.39 18.48
N ALA A 27 1.87 -7.44 18.04
CA ALA A 27 2.75 -7.59 16.87
C ALA A 27 3.89 -8.54 17.26
N LEU A 28 4.02 -9.67 16.53
CA LEU A 28 4.98 -10.74 16.88
C LEU A 28 6.17 -10.80 15.95
N ASN A 29 6.01 -10.39 14.70
CA ASN A 29 7.04 -10.48 13.68
C ASN A 29 7.34 -9.09 13.12
N ALA A 30 8.61 -8.71 13.10
CA ALA A 30 9.04 -7.47 12.45
C ALA A 30 8.82 -7.55 10.94
N GLY A 31 8.41 -6.45 10.34
CA GLY A 31 8.18 -6.35 8.90
C GLY A 31 7.19 -5.27 8.51
N LEU A 32 7.04 -5.07 7.21
CA LEU A 32 6.07 -4.16 6.61
C LEU A 32 4.90 -4.99 6.07
N TYR A 33 3.70 -4.71 6.56
CA TYR A 33 2.51 -5.50 6.26
C TYR A 33 1.42 -4.65 5.62
N VAL A 34 0.73 -5.21 4.62
CA VAL A 34 -0.51 -4.62 4.11
C VAL A 34 -1.66 -5.02 5.02
N TYR A 35 -2.47 -4.06 5.43
CA TYR A 35 -3.80 -4.32 5.99
C TYR A 35 -4.88 -3.87 5.00
N HIS A 36 -5.98 -4.57 4.96
CA HIS A 36 -7.10 -4.23 4.08
C HIS A 36 -8.43 -4.70 4.65
N CYS A 37 -9.53 -4.12 4.13
CA CYS A 37 -10.87 -4.61 4.42
C CYS A 37 -11.02 -6.04 3.89
N ALA A 38 -11.66 -6.89 4.68
CA ALA A 38 -11.95 -8.28 4.32
C ALA A 38 -13.46 -8.56 4.23
N THR A 39 -14.30 -7.53 4.21
CA THR A 39 -15.74 -7.68 3.98
C THR A 39 -16.00 -8.07 2.52
N ALA A 40 -16.85 -9.06 2.31
CA ALA A 40 -17.25 -9.49 0.95
C ALA A 40 -18.14 -8.43 0.25
N PRO A 41 -17.95 -8.19 -1.05
CA PRO A 41 -16.90 -8.73 -1.91
C PRO A 41 -15.57 -7.99 -1.69
N VAL A 42 -14.55 -8.71 -1.24
CA VAL A 42 -13.28 -8.16 -0.76
C VAL A 42 -12.59 -7.29 -1.82
N GLY A 43 -12.51 -7.76 -3.05
CA GLY A 43 -11.86 -7.03 -4.15
C GLY A 43 -12.49 -5.66 -4.42
N MET A 44 -13.81 -5.52 -4.26
CA MET A 44 -14.50 -4.23 -4.39
C MET A 44 -14.10 -3.26 -3.29
N HIS A 45 -14.04 -3.72 -2.03
CA HIS A 45 -13.63 -2.87 -0.90
C HIS A 45 -12.18 -2.43 -1.03
N VAL A 46 -11.29 -3.35 -1.42
CA VAL A 46 -9.88 -3.05 -1.69
C VAL A 46 -9.74 -2.05 -2.85
N ALA A 47 -10.46 -2.27 -3.96
CA ALA A 47 -10.44 -1.38 -5.12
C ALA A 47 -10.99 0.03 -4.84
N ASN A 48 -11.72 0.21 -3.73
CA ASN A 48 -12.15 1.52 -3.25
C ASN A 48 -11.15 2.17 -2.27
N GLY A 49 -9.94 1.61 -2.12
CA GLY A 49 -8.88 2.19 -1.33
C GLY A 49 -8.88 1.79 0.15
N MET A 50 -9.61 0.74 0.53
CA MET A 50 -9.69 0.27 1.93
C MET A 50 -8.47 -0.59 2.30
N TYR A 51 -7.28 -0.01 2.28
CA TYR A 51 -6.00 -0.65 2.61
C TYR A 51 -4.96 0.37 3.11
N GLY A 52 -3.90 -0.12 3.68
CA GLY A 52 -2.72 0.65 4.08
C GLY A 52 -1.57 -0.25 4.51
N LEU A 53 -0.55 0.34 5.13
CA LEU A 53 0.62 -0.38 5.62
C LEU A 53 0.73 -0.27 7.13
N ILE A 54 1.19 -1.35 7.76
CA ILE A 54 1.61 -1.39 9.16
C ILE A 54 3.09 -1.78 9.19
N LEU A 55 3.93 -0.94 9.79
CA LEU A 55 5.30 -1.28 10.10
C LEU A 55 5.36 -1.86 11.52
N VAL A 56 5.90 -3.06 11.64
CA VAL A 56 6.31 -3.65 12.91
C VAL A 56 7.84 -3.57 12.96
N GLU A 57 8.35 -2.66 13.76
CA GLU A 57 9.79 -2.48 13.90
C GLU A 57 10.44 -3.68 14.63
N PRO A 58 11.66 -4.05 14.26
CA PRO A 58 12.41 -5.03 15.04
C PRO A 58 12.74 -4.47 16.43
N PRO A 59 12.96 -5.34 17.46
CA PRO A 59 13.21 -4.89 18.82
C PRO A 59 14.39 -3.92 18.97
N GLU A 60 15.40 -4.05 18.13
CA GLU A 60 16.58 -3.19 18.08
C GLU A 60 16.32 -1.84 17.36
N GLY A 61 15.12 -1.67 16.82
CA GLY A 61 14.75 -0.52 16.00
C GLY A 61 15.25 -0.59 14.57
N MET A 62 14.88 0.41 13.78
CA MET A 62 15.31 0.54 12.39
C MET A 62 16.58 1.40 12.29
N PRO A 63 17.50 1.11 11.34
CA PRO A 63 18.62 2.01 11.05
C PRO A 63 18.12 3.44 10.79
N LYS A 64 18.83 4.43 11.31
CA LYS A 64 18.48 5.85 11.08
C LYS A 64 18.68 6.21 9.61
N VAL A 65 17.79 7.02 9.09
CA VAL A 65 17.84 7.61 7.74
C VAL A 65 17.45 9.09 7.83
N ASP A 66 17.78 9.87 6.80
CA ASP A 66 17.48 11.29 6.77
C ASP A 66 16.01 11.57 6.40
N LYS A 67 15.44 10.72 5.56
CA LYS A 67 14.06 10.84 5.09
C LYS A 67 13.35 9.48 5.06
N GLU A 68 12.07 9.52 5.40
CA GLU A 68 11.19 8.36 5.29
C GLU A 68 9.90 8.74 4.54
N TYR A 69 9.47 7.89 3.62
CA TYR A 69 8.30 8.14 2.80
C TYR A 69 7.43 6.90 2.65
N TYR A 70 6.13 7.15 2.65
CA TYR A 70 5.09 6.17 2.37
C TYR A 70 4.65 6.28 0.91
N VAL A 71 4.71 5.18 0.18
CA VAL A 71 4.28 5.10 -1.22
C VAL A 71 3.39 3.88 -1.41
N MET A 72 2.12 4.11 -1.69
CA MET A 72 1.14 3.03 -1.84
C MET A 72 0.48 3.10 -3.22
N GLN A 73 0.72 2.08 -4.04
CA GLN A 73 0.05 1.93 -5.33
C GLN A 73 -1.34 1.32 -5.16
N GLY A 74 -2.27 1.72 -6.01
CA GLY A 74 -3.59 1.11 -6.11
C GLY A 74 -4.21 1.27 -7.48
N ASP A 75 -5.11 0.34 -7.80
CA ASP A 75 -5.86 0.28 -9.03
C ASP A 75 -7.30 0.71 -8.75
N PHE A 76 -7.83 1.64 -9.54
CA PHE A 76 -9.21 2.10 -9.38
C PHE A 76 -10.02 1.85 -10.65
N TYR A 77 -11.18 1.25 -10.46
CA TYR A 77 -12.07 0.79 -11.53
C TYR A 77 -13.37 1.56 -11.47
N THR A 78 -13.54 2.55 -12.33
CA THR A 78 -14.71 3.44 -12.33
C THR A 78 -15.58 3.22 -13.55
N VAL A 79 -16.90 3.33 -13.39
CA VAL A 79 -17.87 3.29 -14.50
C VAL A 79 -17.61 4.44 -15.46
N GLY A 80 -17.38 5.62 -14.92
CA GLY A 80 -17.04 6.79 -15.71
C GLY A 80 -15.72 6.70 -16.44
N LYS A 81 -15.55 7.55 -17.43
CA LYS A 81 -14.30 7.67 -18.20
C LYS A 81 -13.19 8.28 -17.34
N TYR A 82 -11.96 8.13 -17.80
CA TYR A 82 -10.81 8.81 -17.21
C TYR A 82 -11.06 10.33 -17.12
N ARG A 83 -10.89 10.89 -15.90
CA ARG A 83 -11.15 12.29 -15.55
C ARG A 83 -12.60 12.77 -15.70
N GLU A 84 -13.55 11.85 -15.76
CA GLU A 84 -14.96 12.24 -15.68
C GLU A 84 -15.25 12.81 -14.27
N LYS A 85 -15.92 13.97 -14.24
CA LYS A 85 -16.20 14.68 -12.99
C LYS A 85 -17.36 14.05 -12.22
N GLY A 86 -17.32 14.17 -10.91
CA GLY A 86 -18.35 13.69 -9.99
C GLY A 86 -17.99 12.36 -9.33
N VAL A 87 -18.93 11.85 -8.55
CA VAL A 87 -18.77 10.54 -7.87
C VAL A 87 -18.84 9.44 -8.92
N GLN A 88 -17.85 8.57 -8.91
CA GLN A 88 -17.72 7.48 -9.86
C GLN A 88 -18.03 6.14 -9.16
N PRO A 89 -19.09 5.42 -9.57
CA PRO A 89 -19.33 4.07 -9.08
C PRO A 89 -18.21 3.11 -9.48
N PHE A 90 -18.01 2.09 -8.66
CA PHE A 90 -17.10 0.98 -8.96
C PHE A 90 -17.60 0.14 -10.15
N ASP A 91 -16.71 -0.20 -11.06
CA ASP A 91 -16.97 -1.05 -12.21
C ASP A 91 -16.37 -2.45 -11.98
N MET A 92 -17.25 -3.40 -11.65
CA MET A 92 -16.87 -4.78 -11.40
C MET A 92 -16.29 -5.46 -12.65
N GLN A 93 -16.83 -5.18 -13.83
CA GLN A 93 -16.35 -5.83 -15.06
C GLN A 93 -14.93 -5.36 -15.40
N LYS A 94 -14.64 -4.07 -15.27
CA LYS A 94 -13.28 -3.58 -15.44
C LYS A 94 -12.31 -4.21 -14.44
N ALA A 95 -12.76 -4.46 -13.21
CA ALA A 95 -11.92 -5.11 -12.19
C ALA A 95 -11.66 -6.59 -12.54
N ILE A 96 -12.66 -7.32 -13.03
CA ILE A 96 -12.50 -8.69 -13.51
C ILE A 96 -11.59 -8.76 -14.72
N ASP A 97 -11.72 -7.81 -15.62
CA ASP A 97 -10.90 -7.70 -16.84
C ASP A 97 -9.49 -7.14 -16.59
N GLU A 98 -9.17 -6.76 -15.35
CA GLU A 98 -7.91 -6.11 -14.97
C GLU A 98 -7.60 -4.83 -15.75
N LYS A 99 -8.65 -4.06 -16.07
CA LYS A 99 -8.56 -2.81 -16.86
C LYS A 99 -8.90 -1.59 -16.01
N PRO A 100 -8.03 -1.17 -15.08
CA PRO A 100 -8.32 -0.03 -14.23
C PRO A 100 -8.43 1.27 -15.02
N THR A 101 -9.33 2.14 -14.57
CA THR A 101 -9.43 3.51 -15.08
C THR A 101 -8.25 4.35 -14.60
N TYR A 102 -7.77 4.09 -13.35
CA TYR A 102 -6.64 4.78 -12.76
C TYR A 102 -5.67 3.79 -12.10
N ARG A 103 -4.38 4.12 -12.20
CA ARG A 103 -3.30 3.56 -11.39
C ARG A 103 -2.65 4.73 -10.66
N LEU A 104 -2.73 4.72 -9.35
CA LEU A 104 -2.39 5.88 -8.54
C LEU A 104 -1.38 5.52 -7.45
N PHE A 105 -0.51 6.47 -7.14
CA PHE A 105 0.21 6.47 -5.87
C PHE A 105 -0.57 7.32 -4.86
N ASN A 106 -0.68 6.83 -3.63
CA ASN A 106 -1.34 7.50 -2.51
C ASN A 106 -2.74 8.04 -2.83
N GLY A 107 -3.49 7.30 -3.64
CA GLY A 107 -4.94 7.44 -3.82
C GLY A 107 -5.43 8.59 -4.70
N SER A 108 -4.56 9.43 -5.27
CA SER A 108 -5.03 10.48 -6.18
C SER A 108 -4.00 10.87 -7.24
N GLU A 109 -4.47 11.38 -8.37
CA GLU A 109 -3.58 12.06 -9.33
C GLU A 109 -2.88 13.23 -8.65
N GLY A 110 -1.58 13.33 -8.84
CA GLY A 110 -0.80 14.41 -8.26
C GLY A 110 -0.53 14.32 -6.76
N ALA A 111 -0.87 13.21 -6.10
CA ALA A 111 -0.60 13.03 -4.67
C ALA A 111 0.88 13.19 -4.31
N LEU A 112 1.79 12.85 -5.23
CA LEU A 112 3.24 12.94 -5.06
C LEU A 112 3.89 13.85 -6.12
N LEU A 113 3.18 14.88 -6.61
CA LEU A 113 3.68 15.79 -7.64
C LEU A 113 3.74 17.24 -7.14
N GLY A 114 4.57 18.04 -7.79
CA GLY A 114 4.72 19.46 -7.49
C GLY A 114 5.16 19.70 -6.04
N ASP A 115 4.41 20.50 -5.31
CA ASP A 115 4.72 20.81 -3.89
C ASP A 115 4.61 19.62 -2.96
N LYS A 116 3.87 18.57 -3.36
CA LYS A 116 3.71 17.31 -2.64
C LYS A 116 4.74 16.25 -3.04
N ALA A 117 5.67 16.57 -3.95
CA ALA A 117 6.73 15.64 -4.32
C ALA A 117 7.59 15.26 -3.11
N LEU A 118 8.03 14.01 -3.08
CA LEU A 118 8.99 13.53 -2.10
C LEU A 118 10.32 14.26 -2.34
N LYS A 119 10.90 14.86 -1.30
CA LYS A 119 12.06 15.74 -1.42
C LYS A 119 13.23 15.20 -0.60
N ALA A 120 14.38 15.07 -1.24
CA ALA A 120 15.63 14.74 -0.58
C ALA A 120 16.76 15.63 -1.12
N ASN A 121 17.83 15.80 -0.33
CA ASN A 121 19.04 16.45 -0.78
C ASN A 121 20.02 15.41 -1.30
N VAL A 122 20.98 15.85 -2.11
CA VAL A 122 22.09 15.00 -2.51
C VAL A 122 22.87 14.55 -1.26
N GLY A 123 23.04 13.24 -1.12
CA GLY A 123 23.70 12.64 0.04
C GLY A 123 22.75 12.17 1.16
N ASP A 124 21.46 12.55 1.12
CA ASP A 124 20.48 12.04 2.07
C ASP A 124 20.28 10.53 1.89
N THR A 125 20.18 9.80 2.97
CA THR A 125 19.68 8.44 3.00
C THR A 125 18.16 8.44 3.08
N VAL A 126 17.49 7.71 2.16
CA VAL A 126 16.03 7.71 2.05
C VAL A 126 15.50 6.30 2.24
N ARG A 127 14.47 6.16 3.08
CA ARG A 127 13.70 4.92 3.22
C ARG A 127 12.31 5.10 2.62
N LEU A 128 11.96 4.19 1.72
CA LEU A 128 10.64 4.12 1.14
C LEU A 128 9.89 2.92 1.71
N TYR A 129 8.74 3.17 2.29
CA TYR A 129 7.76 2.13 2.65
C TYR A 129 6.81 1.97 1.49
N VAL A 130 7.07 0.98 0.65
CA VAL A 130 6.34 0.77 -0.61
C VAL A 130 5.36 -0.38 -0.44
N GLY A 131 4.12 -0.15 -0.80
CA GLY A 131 3.09 -1.17 -0.85
C GLY A 131 2.27 -1.11 -2.13
N ASN A 132 1.59 -2.20 -2.41
CA ASN A 132 0.64 -2.29 -3.52
C ASN A 132 -0.68 -2.87 -2.99
N GLY A 133 -1.71 -2.03 -2.96
CA GLY A 133 -3.06 -2.42 -2.56
C GLY A 133 -3.83 -3.11 -3.67
N GLY A 134 -3.33 -3.09 -4.89
CA GLY A 134 -3.98 -3.70 -6.04
C GLY A 134 -5.38 -3.14 -6.31
N PRO A 135 -6.38 -3.99 -6.53
CA PRO A 135 -6.41 -5.43 -6.20
C PRO A 135 -5.76 -6.38 -7.19
N ASN A 136 -5.44 -5.94 -8.40
CA ASN A 136 -5.03 -6.87 -9.46
C ASN A 136 -3.60 -6.69 -9.95
N LEU A 137 -3.15 -5.44 -10.19
CA LEU A 137 -1.92 -5.21 -10.94
C LEU A 137 -0.68 -5.24 -10.06
N VAL A 138 0.33 -5.95 -10.53
CA VAL A 138 1.69 -5.91 -9.97
C VAL A 138 2.31 -4.54 -10.23
N SER A 139 3.06 -4.03 -9.25
CA SER A 139 3.94 -2.88 -9.44
C SER A 139 5.35 -3.35 -9.80
N SER A 140 5.92 -2.80 -10.87
CA SER A 140 7.36 -2.84 -11.13
C SER A 140 7.95 -1.52 -10.64
N PHE A 141 8.26 -1.47 -9.34
CA PHE A 141 8.66 -0.23 -8.68
C PHE A 141 10.11 0.12 -9.00
N HIS A 142 10.31 1.33 -9.49
CA HIS A 142 11.60 1.87 -9.90
C HIS A 142 11.67 3.37 -9.61
N VAL A 143 12.80 3.86 -9.17
CA VAL A 143 13.10 5.29 -9.09
C VAL A 143 14.04 5.64 -10.23
N ILE A 144 13.58 6.45 -11.18
CA ILE A 144 14.35 6.84 -12.36
C ILE A 144 15.59 7.61 -11.92
N GLY A 145 16.76 7.15 -12.37
CA GLY A 145 18.06 7.77 -12.06
C GLY A 145 18.71 7.27 -10.80
N GLU A 146 18.09 6.32 -10.08
CA GLU A 146 18.62 5.75 -8.84
C GLU A 146 18.68 4.21 -8.88
N ILE A 147 19.57 3.67 -8.07
CA ILE A 147 19.68 2.25 -7.75
C ILE A 147 19.42 2.11 -6.25
N PHE A 148 18.49 1.24 -5.88
CA PHE A 148 18.23 0.98 -4.46
C PHE A 148 19.44 0.26 -3.84
N ASP A 149 20.00 0.82 -2.79
CA ASP A 149 21.06 0.16 -2.02
C ASP A 149 20.56 -1.15 -1.42
N LYS A 150 19.34 -1.14 -0.87
CA LYS A 150 18.71 -2.30 -0.24
C LYS A 150 17.23 -2.36 -0.55
N VAL A 151 16.77 -3.53 -0.97
CA VAL A 151 15.34 -3.85 -1.10
C VAL A 151 15.03 -5.04 -0.21
N TYR A 152 14.17 -4.83 0.78
CA TYR A 152 13.72 -5.87 1.69
C TYR A 152 12.61 -6.68 1.04
N PHE A 153 12.80 -8.00 0.91
CA PHE A 153 11.83 -8.90 0.30
C PHE A 153 10.53 -8.93 1.09
N GLU A 154 9.45 -8.63 0.41
CA GLU A 154 8.08 -8.63 0.99
C GLU A 154 7.99 -7.89 2.32
N GLY A 155 8.80 -6.84 2.49
CA GLY A 155 8.87 -6.08 3.74
C GLY A 155 9.43 -6.84 4.94
N GLY A 156 10.09 -7.99 4.72
CA GLY A 156 10.72 -8.79 5.79
C GLY A 156 12.11 -8.28 6.19
N SER A 157 12.89 -9.14 6.84
CA SER A 157 14.23 -8.80 7.34
C SER A 157 15.37 -9.07 6.36
N LYS A 158 15.12 -9.87 5.32
CA LYS A 158 16.12 -10.18 4.28
C LYS A 158 16.04 -9.18 3.15
N TYR A 159 17.18 -8.79 2.61
CA TYR A 159 17.24 -7.82 1.52
C TYR A 159 18.23 -8.24 0.42
N GLN A 160 18.03 -7.65 -0.75
CA GLN A 160 18.97 -7.67 -1.87
C GLN A 160 19.58 -6.29 -2.01
N GLU A 161 20.85 -6.24 -2.43
CA GLU A 161 21.59 -4.99 -2.67
C GLU A 161 21.66 -4.66 -4.16
N ASN A 162 21.82 -3.37 -4.47
CA ASN A 162 22.00 -2.84 -5.83
C ASN A 162 20.85 -3.22 -6.78
N VAL A 163 19.64 -2.97 -6.35
CA VAL A 163 18.42 -3.32 -7.10
C VAL A 163 17.95 -2.12 -7.91
N GLN A 164 17.74 -2.29 -9.20
CA GLN A 164 17.22 -1.22 -10.08
C GLN A 164 15.69 -1.14 -10.06
N THR A 165 15.02 -2.29 -10.05
CA THR A 165 13.56 -2.40 -10.08
C THR A 165 13.15 -3.59 -9.24
N THR A 166 12.11 -3.43 -8.44
CA THR A 166 11.56 -4.52 -7.63
C THR A 166 10.09 -4.74 -7.96
N LEU A 167 9.66 -6.00 -7.90
CA LEU A 167 8.24 -6.34 -8.03
C LEU A 167 7.56 -6.22 -6.67
N VAL A 168 6.40 -5.56 -6.67
CA VAL A 168 5.51 -5.47 -5.52
C VAL A 168 4.15 -6.03 -5.94
N PRO A 169 3.88 -7.32 -5.69
CA PRO A 169 2.58 -7.94 -6.00
C PRO A 169 1.42 -7.25 -5.28
N ALA A 170 0.21 -7.41 -5.85
CA ALA A 170 -1.02 -6.94 -5.23
C ALA A 170 -1.51 -7.89 -4.15
#